data_76c2c6424a9f9bcfc8c647dfda5c5a29
#
_entry.id   76c2c6424a9f9bcfc8c647dfda5c5a29
#
_cell.length_a   1.000
_cell.length_b   1.000
_cell.length_c   1.000
_cell.angle_alpha   90.00
_cell.angle_beta   90.00
_cell.angle_gamma   90.00
#
_symmetry.space_group_name_H-M   'P 1'
#
loop_
_entity.id
_entity.type
_entity.pdbx_description
1 polymer ?
#
loop_
_entity_poly.entity_id
_entity_poly.type
_entity_poly.pdbx_seq_one_letter_code
_entity_poly.pdbx_strand_id
1 'polypeptide(L)'
;AVAEGANMPSTLEAIEVFQSSGILFGPAKAANAGGVATSALEMSQNSMRYSWTFDEVDAKLKDIMVNIFHNSYDAAKKYGLEGDLLAGANIAGFEKVANAMLAQGIAY
;
A
#
# COMPACT_ATOMS: atom_id res chain seq x y z
N ALA A 1 16.86 5.66 3.76
CA ALA A 1 15.61 5.07 3.31
C ALA A 1 15.40 5.36 1.82
N VAL A 2 14.76 4.43 1.14
CA VAL A 2 14.31 4.57 -0.25
C VAL A 2 12.81 4.34 -0.28
N ALA A 3 12.05 5.23 -0.90
CA ALA A 3 10.62 5.07 -1.11
C ALA A 3 10.31 5.32 -2.59
N GLU A 4 9.64 4.38 -3.21
CA GLU A 4 9.35 4.43 -4.64
C GLU A 4 8.06 5.20 -4.92
N GLY A 5 8.19 6.44 -5.44
CA GLY A 5 7.05 7.24 -5.87
C GLY A 5 6.51 6.86 -7.26
N ALA A 6 7.33 6.26 -8.11
CA ALA A 6 6.94 5.78 -9.43
C ALA A 6 6.56 4.29 -9.42
N ASN A 7 5.97 3.80 -10.51
CA ASN A 7 5.65 2.39 -10.65
C ASN A 7 6.89 1.59 -11.07
N MET A 8 7.35 0.69 -10.20
CA MET A 8 8.49 -0.21 -10.43
C MET A 8 9.76 0.49 -10.96
N PRO A 9 10.25 1.54 -10.28
CA PRO A 9 11.43 2.28 -10.75
C PRO A 9 12.74 1.53 -10.56
N SER A 10 12.79 0.59 -9.60
CA SER A 10 13.99 -0.21 -9.30
C SER A 10 13.86 -1.62 -9.85
N THR A 11 14.98 -2.19 -10.31
CA THR A 11 15.03 -3.61 -10.68
C THR A 11 15.03 -4.49 -9.42
N LEU A 12 14.72 -5.77 -9.55
CA LEU A 12 14.72 -6.70 -8.41
C LEU A 12 16.12 -6.79 -7.77
N GLU A 13 17.17 -6.79 -8.57
CA GLU A 13 18.56 -6.80 -8.10
C GLU A 13 18.91 -5.54 -7.30
N ALA A 14 18.39 -4.38 -7.73
CA ALA A 14 18.59 -3.13 -6.97
C ALA A 14 17.87 -3.18 -5.61
N ILE A 15 16.67 -3.74 -5.57
CA ILE A 15 15.92 -3.92 -4.32
C ILE A 15 16.67 -4.85 -3.35
N GLU A 16 17.22 -5.97 -3.86
CA GLU A 16 18.04 -6.87 -3.05
C GLU A 16 19.25 -6.17 -2.45
N VAL A 17 19.91 -5.28 -3.21
CA VAL A 17 21.01 -4.46 -2.70
C VAL A 17 20.55 -3.51 -1.59
N PHE A 18 19.41 -2.85 -1.75
CA PHE A 18 18.86 -1.98 -0.72
C PHE A 18 18.58 -2.74 0.57
N GLN A 19 17.90 -3.86 0.48
CA GLN A 19 17.51 -4.68 1.64
C GLN A 19 18.73 -5.29 2.32
N SER A 20 19.67 -5.88 1.58
CA SER A 20 20.89 -6.47 2.14
C SER A 20 21.83 -5.45 2.78
N SER A 21 21.74 -4.20 2.35
CA SER A 21 22.49 -3.08 2.95
C SER A 21 21.79 -2.45 4.17
N GLY A 22 20.67 -3.03 4.62
CA GLY A 22 19.92 -2.51 5.77
C GLY A 22 19.21 -1.17 5.51
N ILE A 23 18.98 -0.82 4.24
CA ILE A 23 18.25 0.38 3.86
C ILE A 23 16.75 0.11 3.99
N LEU A 24 16.04 0.99 4.71
CA LEU A 24 14.59 0.95 4.73
C LEU A 24 14.04 1.18 3.32
N PHE A 25 13.27 0.21 2.84
CA PHE A 25 12.73 0.23 1.48
C PHE A 25 11.20 0.24 1.51
N GLY A 26 10.61 1.30 0.96
CA GLY A 26 9.17 1.45 0.75
C GLY A 26 8.81 1.11 -0.70
N PRO A 27 8.17 -0.04 -0.96
CA PRO A 27 7.88 -0.50 -2.31
C PRO A 27 6.84 0.38 -3.02
N ALA A 28 6.94 0.48 -4.33
CA ALA A 28 6.09 1.31 -5.19
C ALA A 28 4.60 1.12 -4.88
N LYS A 29 4.13 -0.12 -4.85
CA LYS A 29 2.71 -0.45 -4.62
C LYS A 29 2.12 0.04 -3.29
N ALA A 30 2.98 0.32 -2.29
CA ALA A 30 2.57 0.91 -1.03
C ALA A 30 2.88 2.41 -0.98
N ALA A 31 4.10 2.80 -1.34
CA ALA A 31 4.58 4.18 -1.22
C ALA A 31 3.88 5.15 -2.19
N ASN A 32 3.53 4.71 -3.40
CA ASN A 32 2.85 5.55 -4.39
C ASN A 32 1.31 5.48 -4.36
N ALA A 33 0.74 4.67 -3.48
CA ALA A 33 -0.71 4.46 -3.42
C ALA A 33 -1.52 5.71 -3.03
N GLY A 34 -0.86 6.74 -2.50
CA GLY A 34 -1.49 8.03 -2.20
C GLY A 34 -2.10 8.71 -3.42
N GLY A 35 -1.48 8.56 -4.60
CA GLY A 35 -2.03 9.12 -5.84
C GLY A 35 -3.40 8.54 -6.20
N VAL A 36 -3.52 7.22 -6.25
CA VAL A 36 -4.79 6.56 -6.54
C VAL A 36 -5.81 6.74 -5.41
N ALA A 37 -5.35 6.82 -4.15
CA ALA A 37 -6.23 7.10 -3.02
C ALA A 37 -6.88 8.49 -3.13
N THR A 38 -6.10 9.51 -3.53
CA THR A 38 -6.62 10.86 -3.77
C THR A 38 -7.63 10.87 -4.91
N SER A 39 -7.38 10.12 -5.98
CA SER A 39 -8.36 9.97 -7.09
C SER A 39 -9.66 9.32 -6.59
N ALA A 40 -9.59 8.32 -5.72
CA ALA A 40 -10.78 7.71 -5.12
C ALA A 40 -11.57 8.70 -4.22
N LEU A 41 -10.86 9.54 -3.48
CA LEU A 41 -11.48 10.61 -2.70
C LEU A 41 -12.17 11.63 -3.62
N GLU A 42 -11.53 12.03 -4.72
CA GLU A 42 -12.12 12.91 -5.72
C GLU A 42 -13.40 12.32 -6.32
N MET A 43 -13.37 11.05 -6.73
CA MET A 43 -14.55 10.37 -7.26
C MET A 43 -15.68 10.33 -6.23
N SER A 44 -15.38 10.08 -4.97
CA SER A 44 -16.35 10.06 -3.88
C SER A 44 -16.96 11.45 -3.66
N GLN A 45 -16.14 12.50 -3.62
CA GLN A 45 -16.57 13.88 -3.51
C GLN A 45 -17.50 14.27 -4.65
N ASN A 46 -17.11 13.94 -5.90
CA ASN A 46 -17.92 14.24 -7.08
C ASN A 46 -19.27 13.50 -7.07
N SER A 47 -19.28 12.25 -6.64
CA SER A 47 -20.51 11.45 -6.52
C SER A 47 -21.47 12.04 -5.47
N MET A 48 -20.95 12.52 -4.35
CA MET A 48 -21.75 13.15 -3.31
C MET A 48 -22.19 14.59 -3.68
N ARG A 49 -21.62 15.19 -4.72
CA ARG A 49 -21.80 16.62 -5.07
C ARG A 49 -21.46 17.56 -3.92
N TYR A 50 -20.43 17.21 -3.16
CA TYR A 50 -19.94 17.95 -2.00
C TYR A 50 -18.43 18.15 -2.11
N SER A 51 -17.92 19.30 -1.70
CA SER A 51 -16.51 19.61 -1.73
C SER A 51 -15.93 19.61 -0.32
N TRP A 52 -14.92 18.77 -0.11
CA TRP A 52 -14.11 18.81 1.09
C TRP A 52 -13.09 19.94 1.04
N THR A 53 -12.69 20.45 2.18
CA THR A 53 -11.57 21.38 2.30
C THR A 53 -10.24 20.66 2.05
N PHE A 54 -9.19 21.46 1.80
CA PHE A 54 -7.85 20.91 1.67
C PHE A 54 -7.44 20.08 2.90
N ASP A 55 -7.67 20.62 4.10
CA ASP A 55 -7.29 19.94 5.35
C ASP A 55 -8.04 18.63 5.56
N GLU A 56 -9.32 18.54 5.16
CA GLU A 56 -10.09 17.31 5.22
C GLU A 56 -9.53 16.24 4.26
N VAL A 57 -9.15 16.62 3.05
CA VAL A 57 -8.56 15.70 2.08
C VAL A 57 -7.17 15.26 2.53
N ASP A 58 -6.34 16.17 3.01
CA ASP A 58 -5.00 15.87 3.51
C ASP A 58 -5.04 14.92 4.70
N ALA A 59 -5.94 15.14 5.66
CA ALA A 59 -6.14 14.24 6.80
C ALA A 59 -6.56 12.83 6.33
N LYS A 60 -7.50 12.72 5.41
CA LYS A 60 -7.93 11.43 4.84
C LYS A 60 -6.78 10.72 4.13
N LEU A 61 -6.00 11.43 3.33
CA LEU A 61 -4.82 10.87 2.66
C LEU A 61 -3.79 10.36 3.65
N LYS A 62 -3.51 11.14 4.69
CA LYS A 62 -2.59 10.74 5.77
C LYS A 62 -3.05 9.45 6.44
N ASP A 63 -4.32 9.35 6.81
CA ASP A 63 -4.88 8.15 7.44
C ASP A 63 -4.79 6.94 6.51
N ILE A 64 -5.06 7.11 5.22
CA ILE A 64 -4.90 6.04 4.22
C ILE A 64 -3.45 5.56 4.16
N MET A 65 -2.47 6.47 4.09
CA MET A 65 -1.05 6.11 4.01
C MET A 65 -0.55 5.42 5.29
N VAL A 66 -0.99 5.88 6.46
CA VAL A 66 -0.70 5.22 7.74
C VAL A 66 -1.26 3.80 7.77
N ASN A 67 -2.50 3.61 7.32
CA ASN A 67 -3.11 2.28 7.24
C ASN A 67 -2.40 1.36 6.24
N ILE A 68 -1.95 1.87 5.10
CA ILE A 68 -1.17 1.09 4.13
C ILE A 68 0.14 0.62 4.75
N PHE A 69 0.83 1.49 5.49
CA PHE A 69 2.05 1.13 6.21
C PHE A 69 1.78 0.01 7.22
N HIS A 70 0.79 0.17 8.10
CA HIS A 70 0.46 -0.85 9.10
C HIS A 70 0.05 -2.17 8.47
N ASN A 71 -0.80 -2.16 7.45
CA ASN A 71 -1.19 -3.38 6.75
C ASN A 71 0.02 -4.13 6.17
N SER A 72 0.97 -3.41 5.60
CA SER A 72 2.19 -4.01 5.05
C SER A 72 3.12 -4.52 6.15
N TYR A 73 3.33 -3.72 7.19
CA TYR A 73 4.20 -4.08 8.31
C TYR A 73 3.66 -5.28 9.11
N ASP A 74 2.37 -5.25 9.44
CA ASP A 74 1.73 -6.31 10.23
C ASP A 74 1.66 -7.62 9.44
N ALA A 75 1.41 -7.56 8.12
CA ALA A 75 1.48 -8.72 7.26
C ALA A 75 2.89 -9.33 7.22
N ALA A 76 3.94 -8.52 7.04
CA ALA A 76 5.31 -9.00 7.09
C ALA A 76 5.62 -9.65 8.44
N LYS A 77 5.28 -9.00 9.54
CA LYS A 77 5.49 -9.50 10.90
C LYS A 77 4.77 -10.83 11.15
N LYS A 78 3.52 -10.95 10.74
CA LYS A 78 2.69 -12.17 10.87
C LYS A 78 3.35 -13.40 10.24
N TYR A 79 4.07 -13.21 9.14
CA TYR A 79 4.74 -14.29 8.40
C TYR A 79 6.25 -14.38 8.67
N GLY A 80 6.75 -13.74 9.72
CA GLY A 80 8.15 -13.84 10.14
C GLY A 80 9.14 -13.04 9.29
N LEU A 81 8.66 -12.06 8.55
CA LEU A 81 9.42 -11.18 7.66
C LEU A 81 9.42 -9.72 8.19
N GLU A 82 9.46 -9.55 9.50
CA GLU A 82 9.36 -8.23 10.14
C GLU A 82 10.39 -7.25 9.57
N GLY A 83 9.92 -6.09 9.12
CA GLY A 83 10.73 -5.05 8.49
C GLY A 83 10.81 -5.13 6.96
N ASP A 84 10.44 -6.25 6.34
CA ASP A 84 10.36 -6.37 4.89
C ASP A 84 9.01 -5.86 4.38
N LEU A 85 8.94 -4.55 4.10
CA LEU A 85 7.72 -3.91 3.58
C LEU A 85 7.36 -4.35 2.16
N LEU A 86 8.33 -4.84 1.37
CA LEU A 86 8.05 -5.38 0.04
C LEU A 86 7.25 -6.68 0.13
N ALA A 87 7.74 -7.64 0.91
CA ALA A 87 7.02 -8.88 1.18
C ALA A 87 5.67 -8.59 1.86
N GLY A 88 5.65 -7.71 2.85
CA GLY A 88 4.43 -7.33 3.57
C GLY A 88 3.36 -6.72 2.67
N ALA A 89 3.71 -5.82 1.77
CA ALA A 89 2.76 -5.24 0.82
C ALA A 89 2.20 -6.28 -0.15
N ASN A 90 3.03 -7.22 -0.61
CA ASN A 90 2.59 -8.34 -1.45
C ASN A 90 1.62 -9.26 -0.70
N ILE A 91 1.96 -9.65 0.52
CA ILE A 91 1.16 -10.54 1.35
C ILE A 91 -0.18 -9.88 1.71
N ALA A 92 -0.18 -8.62 2.14
CA ALA A 92 -1.40 -7.89 2.48
C ALA A 92 -2.38 -7.81 1.30
N GLY A 93 -1.86 -7.53 0.10
CA GLY A 93 -2.66 -7.53 -1.13
C GLY A 93 -3.22 -8.91 -1.47
N PHE A 94 -2.40 -9.95 -1.35
CA PHE A 94 -2.82 -11.33 -1.58
C PHE A 94 -3.88 -11.79 -0.57
N GLU A 95 -3.66 -11.55 0.73
CA GLU A 95 -4.62 -11.95 1.78
C GLU A 95 -6.02 -11.36 1.55
N LYS A 96 -6.09 -10.11 1.10
CA LYS A 96 -7.36 -9.46 0.80
C LYS A 96 -8.16 -10.22 -0.28
N VAL A 97 -7.48 -10.62 -1.35
CA VAL A 97 -8.10 -11.39 -2.45
C VAL A 97 -8.41 -12.81 -1.99
N ALA A 98 -7.48 -13.48 -1.32
CA ALA A 98 -7.66 -14.86 -0.84
C ALA A 98 -8.84 -14.96 0.14
N ASN A 99 -8.96 -14.02 1.08
CA ASN A 99 -10.09 -13.99 2.01
C ASN A 99 -11.43 -13.76 1.28
N ALA A 100 -11.47 -12.92 0.27
CA ALA A 100 -12.66 -12.73 -0.56
C ALA A 100 -13.01 -14.03 -1.32
N MET A 101 -12.03 -14.72 -1.88
CA MET A 101 -12.25 -16.01 -2.54
C MET A 101 -12.78 -17.08 -1.58
N LEU A 102 -12.23 -17.16 -0.37
CA LEU A 102 -12.70 -18.08 0.65
C LEU A 102 -14.15 -17.78 1.07
N ALA A 103 -14.49 -16.49 1.22
CA ALA A 103 -15.85 -16.08 1.60
C ALA A 103 -16.89 -16.31 0.50
N GLN A 104 -16.50 -16.11 -0.76
CA GLN A 104 -17.40 -16.22 -1.91
C GLN A 104 -17.48 -17.66 -2.46
N GLY A 105 -16.48 -18.49 -2.19
CA GLY A 105 -16.39 -19.82 -2.75
C GLY A 105 -16.00 -19.82 -4.24
N ILE A 106 -16.14 -20.97 -4.89
CA ILE A 106 -15.86 -21.16 -6.32
C ILE A 106 -17.19 -21.12 -7.08
N ALA A 107 -17.32 -20.18 -8.01
CA ALA A 107 -18.43 -20.16 -8.97
C ALA A 107 -18.07 -21.05 -10.17
N TYR A 108 -18.94 -22.01 -10.51
CA TYR A 108 -18.82 -22.85 -11.70
C TYR A 108 -19.73 -22.30 -12.79
#